data_bf774b70797dc329f16160ec18fcd094
#
_entry.id   bf774b70797dc329f16160ec18fcd094
#
_cell.length_a   1.000
_cell.length_b   1.000
_cell.length_c   1.000
_cell.angle_alpha   90.00
_cell.angle_beta   90.00
_cell.angle_gamma   90.00
#
_symmetry.space_group_name_H-M   'P 1'
#
loop_
_entity.id
_entity.type
_entity.pdbx_description
1 polymer ?
#
loop_
_entity_poly.entity_id
_entity_poly.type
_entity_poly.pdbx_seq_one_letter_code
_entity_poly.pdbx_strand_id
1 'polypeptide(L)'
;TMQSILKDQVEFPDSDFHKILQSEVYLEIENNEAITVRRSIISPTDSPKLVTVYYGKLLTGENKNLKKQSMFIHDKGGAVDDVYGFHAFLSKFLGWSMPEVINNQGQSSHLYIQQIAPTFMIEQKSGWSDFFATMPYYGIKQATSRIIEYILNMDVFENKRKKTELNYREEQIKEDWKTIFILISNI
;
A
#
# COMPACT_ATOMS: atom_id res chain seq x y z
N THR A 1 8.67 15.03 1.10
CA THR A 1 8.03 14.48 -0.11
C THR A 1 7.09 13.34 0.24
N MET A 2 6.14 13.00 -0.64
CA MET A 2 5.20 11.90 -0.38
C MET A 2 5.93 10.56 -0.21
N GLN A 3 7.01 10.31 -0.94
CA GLN A 3 7.84 9.12 -0.72
C GLN A 3 8.37 9.01 0.71
N SER A 4 8.84 10.10 1.32
CA SER A 4 9.31 10.08 2.69
C SER A 4 8.21 9.84 3.72
N ILE A 5 6.95 10.14 3.38
CA ILE A 5 5.79 9.86 4.22
C ILE A 5 5.39 8.39 4.16
N LEU A 6 5.58 7.74 3.02
CA LEU A 6 5.21 6.34 2.80
C LEU A 6 6.30 5.34 3.20
N LYS A 7 7.55 5.77 3.31
CA LYS A 7 8.67 4.91 3.75
C LYS A 7 8.69 4.77 5.27
N ASP A 8 8.99 3.60 5.73
CA ASP A 8 9.21 3.28 7.15
C ASP A 8 10.53 3.87 7.66
N GLN A 9 11.54 3.96 6.79
CA GLN A 9 12.82 4.60 7.07
C GLN A 9 13.08 5.69 6.04
N VAL A 10 13.62 6.80 6.49
CA VAL A 10 14.12 7.87 5.64
C VAL A 10 15.64 7.82 5.68
N GLU A 11 16.23 7.37 4.58
CA GLU A 11 17.68 7.41 4.41
C GLU A 11 18.12 8.82 4.07
N PHE A 12 18.99 9.38 4.90
CA PHE A 12 19.71 10.62 4.61
C PHE A 12 21.13 10.30 4.21
N PRO A 13 21.71 11.06 3.25
CA PRO A 13 23.13 11.06 3.07
C PRO A 13 23.82 11.41 4.39
N ASP A 14 24.99 10.82 4.66
CA ASP A 14 25.77 11.01 5.91
C ASP A 14 26.28 12.45 6.15
N SER A 15 25.80 13.44 5.43
CA SER A 15 26.17 14.83 5.67
C SER A 15 25.27 15.45 6.74
N ASP A 16 25.87 16.05 7.77
CA ASP A 16 25.17 16.74 8.85
C ASP A 16 24.29 17.90 8.36
N PHE A 17 24.59 18.44 7.19
CA PHE A 17 23.80 19.47 6.54
C PHE A 17 22.37 19.01 6.21
N HIS A 18 22.20 17.80 5.70
CA HIS A 18 20.86 17.25 5.40
C HIS A 18 20.07 16.92 6.67
N LYS A 19 20.74 16.57 7.76
CA LYS A 19 20.10 16.30 9.06
C LYS A 19 19.50 17.57 9.68
N ILE A 20 20.06 18.72 9.41
CA ILE A 20 19.62 20.01 9.96
C ILE A 20 18.44 20.60 9.19
N LEU A 21 18.34 20.36 7.88
CA LEU A 21 17.36 21.01 7.01
C LEU A 21 15.98 20.39 7.01
N GLN A 22 15.82 19.13 7.43
CA GLN A 22 14.55 18.42 7.36
C GLN A 22 14.27 17.61 8.63
N SER A 23 13.85 18.29 9.69
CA SER A 23 13.36 17.62 10.90
C SER A 23 11.96 17.06 10.75
N GLU A 24 11.15 17.67 9.91
CA GLU A 24 9.76 17.33 9.69
C GLU A 24 9.37 17.47 8.20
N VAL A 25 8.44 16.62 7.77
CA VAL A 25 7.82 16.71 6.45
C VAL A 25 6.32 16.87 6.64
N TYR A 26 5.76 17.85 5.94
CA TYR A 26 4.33 18.06 5.84
C TYR A 26 3.89 17.84 4.39
N LEU A 27 2.77 17.13 4.21
CA LEU A 27 2.13 16.96 2.92
C LEU A 27 0.63 17.21 3.06
N GLU A 28 0.13 18.18 2.31
CA GLU A 28 -1.30 18.45 2.21
C GLU A 28 -1.86 17.74 0.98
N ILE A 29 -2.92 16.94 1.18
CA ILE A 29 -3.55 16.11 0.14
C ILE A 29 -5.02 16.48 0.11
N GLU A 30 -5.55 16.72 -1.08
CA GLU A 30 -6.96 17.06 -1.31
C GLU A 30 -7.60 16.04 -2.25
N ASN A 31 -8.73 15.47 -1.81
CA ASN A 31 -9.61 14.60 -2.59
C ASN A 31 -11.03 14.73 -2.03
N ASN A 32 -11.86 15.64 -2.59
CA ASN A 32 -13.14 16.11 -2.04
C ASN A 32 -13.01 16.72 -0.63
N GLU A 33 -12.24 16.10 0.23
CA GLU A 33 -11.82 16.62 1.54
C GLU A 33 -10.33 16.85 1.53
N ALA A 34 -9.81 17.58 2.51
CA ALA A 34 -8.38 17.81 2.66
C ALA A 34 -7.86 17.17 3.93
N ILE A 35 -6.63 16.64 3.84
CA ILE A 35 -5.85 16.20 4.99
C ILE A 35 -4.46 16.79 4.91
N THR A 36 -3.82 16.99 6.06
CA THR A 36 -2.39 17.30 6.14
C THR A 36 -1.69 16.20 6.93
N VAL A 37 -0.70 15.57 6.33
CA VAL A 37 0.10 14.52 6.94
C VAL A 37 1.43 15.12 7.39
N ARG A 38 1.74 14.99 8.68
CA ARG A 38 3.03 15.35 9.26
C ARG A 38 3.81 14.09 9.60
N ARG A 39 5.05 14.05 9.20
CA ARG A 39 6.03 13.06 9.64
C ARG A 39 7.25 13.74 10.23
N SER A 40 7.62 13.36 11.43
CA SER A 40 8.91 13.71 12.01
C SER A 40 9.99 12.78 11.46
N ILE A 41 11.10 13.34 11.00
CA ILE A 41 12.22 12.61 10.42
C ILE A 41 13.35 12.48 11.43
N ILE A 42 13.62 13.60 12.12
CA ILE A 42 14.61 13.67 13.19
C ILE A 42 13.91 14.28 14.41
N SER A 43 13.53 13.45 15.34
CA SER A 43 12.96 13.91 16.61
C SER A 43 13.39 12.99 17.74
N PRO A 44 13.80 13.55 18.88
CA PRO A 44 14.08 12.75 20.07
C PRO A 44 12.79 12.22 20.75
N THR A 45 11.63 12.78 20.43
CA THR A 45 10.36 12.51 21.10
C THR A 45 9.35 11.77 20.23
N ASP A 46 9.38 11.97 18.91
CA ASP A 46 8.41 11.37 18.01
C ASP A 46 8.92 10.03 17.47
N SER A 47 8.06 9.03 17.46
CA SER A 47 8.39 7.73 16.89
C SER A 47 8.48 7.82 15.35
N PRO A 48 9.55 7.32 14.74
CA PRO A 48 9.67 7.27 13.27
C PRO A 48 8.64 6.34 12.61
N LYS A 49 7.97 5.50 13.42
CA LYS A 49 6.93 4.57 12.96
C LYS A 49 5.55 5.21 12.84
N LEU A 50 5.41 6.47 13.24
CA LEU A 50 4.14 7.18 13.28
C LEU A 50 4.14 8.36 12.31
N VAL A 51 2.97 8.63 11.77
CA VAL A 51 2.60 9.90 11.15
C VAL A 51 1.43 10.51 11.89
N THR A 52 1.32 11.83 11.86
CA THR A 52 0.15 12.54 12.36
C THR A 52 -0.66 13.05 11.19
N VAL A 53 -1.92 12.65 11.12
CA VAL A 53 -2.89 13.13 10.13
C VAL A 53 -3.74 14.22 10.76
N TYR A 54 -3.77 15.39 10.17
CA TYR A 54 -4.68 16.49 10.49
C TYR A 54 -5.83 16.46 9.48
N TYR A 55 -7.06 16.53 9.96
CA TYR A 55 -8.25 16.54 9.11
C TYR A 55 -8.55 17.98 8.66
N GLY A 56 -7.93 18.37 7.57
CA GLY A 56 -8.04 19.70 6.96
C GLY A 56 -6.72 20.24 6.43
N LYS A 57 -6.78 21.48 5.92
CA LYS A 57 -5.64 22.21 5.35
C LYS A 57 -4.87 22.94 6.46
N LEU A 58 -3.82 22.31 6.98
CA LEU A 58 -2.96 22.90 8.01
C LEU A 58 -1.99 23.94 7.44
N LEU A 59 -1.50 23.70 6.21
CA LEU A 59 -0.53 24.56 5.56
C LEU A 59 -1.19 25.77 4.91
N THR A 60 -2.20 25.51 4.08
CA THR A 60 -2.84 26.55 3.25
C THR A 60 -4.14 27.09 3.84
N GLY A 61 -4.76 26.37 4.79
CA GLY A 61 -6.01 26.80 5.41
C GLY A 61 -5.82 27.83 6.52
N GLU A 62 -6.88 28.56 6.83
CA GLU A 62 -6.91 29.56 7.90
C GLU A 62 -7.03 28.93 9.30
N ASN A 63 -7.81 27.85 9.42
CA ASN A 63 -8.02 27.16 10.70
C ASN A 63 -6.81 26.27 11.02
N LYS A 64 -6.08 26.61 12.06
CA LYS A 64 -4.93 25.83 12.55
C LYS A 64 -5.28 24.86 13.68
N ASN A 65 -6.50 24.93 14.22
CA ASN A 65 -6.96 24.02 15.27
C ASN A 65 -7.75 22.85 14.67
N LEU A 66 -7.03 21.97 13.97
CA LEU A 66 -7.62 20.82 13.29
C LEU A 66 -7.62 19.58 14.19
N LYS A 67 -8.66 18.76 14.06
CA LYS A 67 -8.65 17.40 14.61
C LYS A 67 -7.45 16.64 14.03
N LYS A 68 -6.75 15.88 14.88
CA LYS A 68 -5.59 15.09 14.48
C LYS A 68 -5.64 13.68 15.04
N GLN A 69 -4.98 12.77 14.34
CA GLN A 69 -4.83 11.36 14.72
C GLN A 69 -3.43 10.88 14.35
N SER A 70 -2.80 10.10 15.24
CA SER A 70 -1.54 9.41 14.92
C SER A 70 -1.84 8.04 14.34
N MET A 71 -1.11 7.67 13.29
CA MET A 71 -1.28 6.41 12.57
C MET A 71 0.07 5.75 12.30
N PHE A 72 0.10 4.42 12.25
CA PHE A 72 1.30 3.64 11.97
C PHE A 72 1.62 3.64 10.47
N ILE A 73 2.90 3.84 10.14
CA ILE A 73 3.43 3.67 8.76
C ILE A 73 4.31 2.43 8.64
N HIS A 74 4.68 1.83 9.75
CA HIS A 74 5.54 0.66 9.83
C HIS A 74 5.07 -0.22 10.99
N ASP A 75 5.50 -1.45 10.99
CA ASP A 75 5.37 -2.48 12.01
C ASP A 75 4.45 -3.64 11.60
N LYS A 76 5.07 -4.73 11.07
CA LYS A 76 4.47 -6.07 10.82
C LYS A 76 2.98 -6.06 10.43
N GLY A 77 2.62 -5.19 9.50
CA GLY A 77 1.24 -5.01 9.06
C GLY A 77 0.49 -3.86 9.73
N GLY A 78 1.03 -3.17 10.75
CA GLY A 78 0.36 -2.05 11.40
C GLY A 78 -0.02 -0.91 10.46
N ALA A 79 0.76 -0.66 9.40
CA ALA A 79 0.45 0.34 8.38
C ALA A 79 -0.80 0.02 7.54
N VAL A 80 -1.20 -1.25 7.48
CA VAL A 80 -2.39 -1.73 6.76
C VAL A 80 -3.53 -2.12 7.70
N ASP A 81 -3.36 -1.91 9.02
CA ASP A 81 -4.43 -2.04 9.99
C ASP A 81 -5.60 -1.11 9.65
N ASP A 82 -6.81 -1.61 9.77
CA ASP A 82 -8.02 -0.90 9.36
C ASP A 82 -8.34 0.34 10.20
N VAL A 83 -7.83 0.40 11.43
CA VAL A 83 -8.15 1.48 12.39
C VAL A 83 -7.01 2.47 12.51
N TYR A 84 -5.77 1.99 12.63
CA TYR A 84 -4.60 2.80 12.96
C TYR A 84 -3.52 2.81 11.88
N GLY A 85 -3.72 2.05 10.80
CA GLY A 85 -2.76 1.96 9.69
C GLY A 85 -2.89 3.12 8.71
N PHE A 86 -1.80 3.86 8.52
CA PHE A 86 -1.79 5.02 7.62
C PHE A 86 -2.04 4.61 6.15
N HIS A 87 -1.53 3.47 5.71
CA HIS A 87 -1.69 3.04 4.32
C HIS A 87 -3.12 2.62 4.01
N ALA A 88 -3.78 1.93 4.95
CA ALA A 88 -5.20 1.62 4.85
C ALA A 88 -6.06 2.88 4.83
N PHE A 89 -5.77 3.81 5.75
CA PHE A 89 -6.43 5.12 5.79
C PHE A 89 -6.25 5.88 4.47
N LEU A 90 -5.01 5.99 3.96
CA LEU A 90 -4.72 6.73 2.74
C LEU A 90 -5.40 6.10 1.52
N SER A 91 -5.42 4.78 1.42
CA SER A 91 -6.14 4.08 0.35
C SER A 91 -7.64 4.39 0.38
N LYS A 92 -8.26 4.36 1.56
CA LYS A 92 -9.67 4.73 1.74
C LYS A 92 -9.92 6.19 1.40
N PHE A 93 -9.05 7.10 1.85
CA PHE A 93 -9.15 8.52 1.57
C PHE A 93 -9.07 8.83 0.06
N LEU A 94 -8.19 8.14 -0.65
CA LEU A 94 -8.05 8.27 -2.11
C LEU A 94 -9.13 7.52 -2.90
N GLY A 95 -9.97 6.73 -2.25
CA GLY A 95 -10.96 5.87 -2.91
C GLY A 95 -10.33 4.67 -3.64
N TRP A 96 -9.13 4.25 -3.24
CA TRP A 96 -8.41 3.16 -3.87
C TRP A 96 -8.73 1.83 -3.19
N SER A 97 -9.32 0.90 -3.95
CA SER A 97 -9.52 -0.48 -3.54
C SER A 97 -8.30 -1.31 -3.93
N MET A 98 -7.48 -1.69 -2.94
CA MET A 98 -6.28 -2.49 -3.20
C MET A 98 -6.67 -3.92 -3.60
N PRO A 99 -6.22 -4.42 -4.79
CA PRO A 99 -6.59 -5.75 -5.27
C PRO A 99 -5.86 -6.85 -4.50
N GLU A 100 -6.53 -7.99 -4.37
CA GLU A 100 -5.86 -9.23 -3.97
C GLU A 100 -4.96 -9.75 -5.08
N VAL A 101 -3.77 -10.17 -4.70
CA VAL A 101 -2.73 -10.71 -5.59
C VAL A 101 -2.08 -11.94 -4.96
N ILE A 102 -1.35 -12.70 -5.74
CA ILE A 102 -0.63 -13.88 -5.24
C ILE A 102 0.83 -13.51 -4.95
N ASN A 103 1.31 -13.89 -3.78
CA ASN A 103 2.73 -13.75 -3.41
C ASN A 103 3.59 -14.88 -4.02
N ASN A 104 4.91 -14.81 -3.82
CA ASN A 104 5.84 -15.79 -4.36
C ASN A 104 5.70 -17.20 -3.73
N GLN A 105 5.02 -17.31 -2.57
CA GLN A 105 4.70 -18.58 -1.91
C GLN A 105 3.35 -19.16 -2.39
N GLY A 106 2.64 -18.48 -3.29
CA GLY A 106 1.34 -18.93 -3.77
C GLY A 106 0.16 -18.54 -2.86
N GLN A 107 0.39 -17.75 -1.83
CA GLN A 107 -0.64 -17.30 -0.89
C GLN A 107 -1.27 -16.00 -1.35
N SER A 108 -2.52 -15.75 -0.92
CA SER A 108 -3.19 -14.47 -1.13
C SER A 108 -2.50 -13.37 -0.33
N SER A 109 -2.36 -12.21 -0.95
CA SER A 109 -1.81 -10.98 -0.40
C SER A 109 -2.51 -9.80 -1.07
N HIS A 110 -2.17 -8.57 -0.71
CA HIS A 110 -2.68 -7.37 -1.36
C HIS A 110 -1.55 -6.58 -2.01
N LEU A 111 -1.87 -5.81 -3.04
CA LEU A 111 -0.99 -4.72 -3.45
C LEU A 111 -0.96 -3.65 -2.36
N TYR A 112 0.21 -3.05 -2.18
CA TYR A 112 0.40 -2.00 -1.19
C TYR A 112 0.55 -0.64 -1.89
N ILE A 113 0.01 0.41 -1.26
CA ILE A 113 0.08 1.77 -1.80
C ILE A 113 1.53 2.22 -2.06
N GLN A 114 2.50 1.75 -1.26
CA GLN A 114 3.91 2.04 -1.46
C GLN A 114 4.47 1.46 -2.76
N GLN A 115 3.92 0.35 -3.25
CA GLN A 115 4.32 -0.25 -4.52
C GLN A 115 3.74 0.52 -5.71
N ILE A 116 2.58 1.16 -5.53
CA ILE A 116 1.92 1.97 -6.56
C ILE A 116 2.53 3.37 -6.62
N ALA A 117 2.91 3.95 -5.48
CA ALA A 117 3.42 5.31 -5.40
C ALA A 117 4.57 5.64 -6.37
N PRO A 118 5.55 4.77 -6.66
CA PRO A 118 6.60 5.04 -7.64
C PRO A 118 6.10 5.36 -9.05
N THR A 119 4.92 4.88 -9.43
CA THR A 119 4.34 5.15 -10.77
C THR A 119 3.91 6.62 -10.94
N PHE A 120 3.73 7.35 -9.84
CA PHE A 120 3.33 8.76 -9.84
C PHE A 120 4.47 9.69 -9.37
N MET A 121 5.57 9.12 -8.89
CA MET A 121 6.64 9.86 -8.24
C MET A 121 7.99 9.40 -8.76
N ILE A 122 8.54 10.16 -9.69
CA ILE A 122 9.87 9.90 -10.25
C ILE A 122 10.91 10.28 -9.19
N GLU A 123 11.67 9.30 -8.73
CA GLU A 123 12.81 9.53 -7.86
C GLU A 123 13.95 10.17 -8.67
N GLN A 124 14.57 11.21 -8.10
CA GLN A 124 15.52 12.07 -8.84
C GLN A 124 16.79 11.33 -9.30
N LYS A 125 17.19 10.28 -8.60
CA LYS A 125 18.47 9.60 -8.81
C LYS A 125 18.39 8.50 -9.87
N SER A 126 17.41 7.62 -9.75
CA SER A 126 17.27 6.40 -10.56
C SER A 126 15.92 6.27 -11.28
N GLY A 127 14.93 7.04 -10.88
CA GLY A 127 13.59 6.97 -11.47
C GLY A 127 13.50 7.37 -12.94
N TRP A 128 14.51 8.06 -13.47
CA TRP A 128 14.62 8.40 -14.90
C TRP A 128 15.02 7.22 -15.78
N SER A 129 15.74 6.26 -15.21
CA SER A 129 16.20 5.05 -15.91
C SER A 129 15.34 3.84 -15.63
N ASP A 130 14.72 3.78 -14.45
CA ASP A 130 13.81 2.71 -14.04
C ASP A 130 12.66 3.29 -13.22
N PHE A 131 11.46 3.22 -13.77
CA PHE A 131 10.23 3.74 -13.16
C PHE A 131 9.91 3.08 -11.81
N PHE A 132 10.34 1.84 -11.62
CA PHE A 132 10.10 1.06 -10.42
C PHE A 132 11.32 0.93 -9.50
N ALA A 133 12.40 1.70 -9.75
CA ALA A 133 13.64 1.62 -8.98
C ALA A 133 13.45 1.76 -7.47
N THR A 134 12.43 2.53 -7.04
CA THR A 134 12.14 2.76 -5.62
C THR A 134 11.01 1.91 -5.07
N MET A 135 10.47 0.96 -5.86
CA MET A 135 9.40 0.10 -5.43
C MET A 135 9.88 -0.87 -4.35
N PRO A 136 9.22 -0.90 -3.17
CA PRO A 136 9.59 -1.84 -2.12
C PRO A 136 9.23 -3.27 -2.51
N TYR A 137 10.10 -4.21 -2.12
CA TYR A 137 9.86 -5.62 -2.34
C TYR A 137 9.02 -6.23 -1.20
N TYR A 138 7.81 -6.68 -1.52
CA TYR A 138 6.89 -7.33 -0.58
C TYR A 138 6.57 -8.79 -0.98
N GLY A 139 7.39 -9.40 -1.81
CA GLY A 139 7.21 -10.79 -2.22
C GLY A 139 6.01 -11.04 -3.12
N ILE A 140 5.44 -10.02 -3.74
CA ILE A 140 4.33 -10.15 -4.70
C ILE A 140 4.84 -10.73 -6.01
N LYS A 141 4.15 -11.77 -6.49
CA LYS A 141 4.48 -12.39 -7.76
C LYS A 141 4.18 -11.46 -8.94
N GLN A 142 5.21 -11.14 -9.74
CA GLN A 142 5.07 -10.22 -10.87
C GLN A 142 4.52 -8.83 -10.46
N ALA A 143 5.03 -8.26 -9.37
CA ALA A 143 4.52 -7.02 -8.77
C ALA A 143 4.33 -5.89 -9.79
N THR A 144 5.33 -5.61 -10.63
CA THR A 144 5.27 -4.57 -11.68
C THR A 144 4.07 -4.74 -12.61
N SER A 145 3.85 -5.98 -13.10
CA SER A 145 2.69 -6.27 -13.97
C SER A 145 1.37 -6.05 -13.23
N ARG A 146 1.29 -6.45 -11.95
CA ARG A 146 0.08 -6.25 -11.12
C ARG A 146 -0.22 -4.78 -10.90
N ILE A 147 0.81 -3.96 -10.70
CA ILE A 147 0.67 -2.52 -10.52
C ILE A 147 0.16 -1.86 -11.81
N ILE A 148 0.74 -2.22 -12.96
CA ILE A 148 0.30 -1.71 -14.26
C ILE A 148 -1.15 -2.12 -14.54
N GLU A 149 -1.50 -3.39 -14.34
CA GLU A 149 -2.88 -3.89 -14.49
C GLU A 149 -3.86 -3.10 -13.61
N TYR A 150 -3.47 -2.80 -12.37
CA TYR A 150 -4.29 -2.02 -11.44
C TYR A 150 -4.48 -0.58 -11.90
N ILE A 151 -3.38 0.12 -12.27
CA ILE A 151 -3.43 1.52 -12.69
C ILE A 151 -4.24 1.70 -13.97
N LEU A 152 -4.11 0.75 -14.90
CA LEU A 152 -4.88 0.76 -16.15
C LEU A 152 -6.32 0.24 -15.99
N ASN A 153 -6.73 -0.06 -14.75
CA ASN A 153 -8.05 -0.61 -14.43
C ASN A 153 -8.41 -1.82 -15.31
N MET A 154 -7.46 -2.75 -15.48
CA MET A 154 -7.67 -3.92 -16.32
C MET A 154 -8.46 -4.98 -15.54
N ASP A 155 -9.45 -5.61 -16.19
CA ASP A 155 -10.32 -6.67 -15.61
C ASP A 155 -9.58 -7.98 -15.26
N VAL A 156 -8.25 -7.97 -15.30
CA VAL A 156 -7.41 -9.15 -15.06
C VAL A 156 -7.60 -9.73 -13.66
N PHE A 157 -7.79 -8.87 -12.66
CA PHE A 157 -7.98 -9.31 -11.27
C PHE A 157 -9.30 -10.06 -11.10
N GLU A 158 -10.38 -9.55 -11.65
CA GLU A 158 -11.69 -10.20 -11.59
C GLU A 158 -11.69 -11.51 -12.38
N ASN A 159 -11.11 -11.51 -13.58
CA ASN A 159 -10.99 -12.69 -14.40
C ASN A 159 -10.13 -13.78 -13.74
N LYS A 160 -9.04 -13.42 -13.05
CA LYS A 160 -8.23 -14.37 -12.30
C LYS A 160 -8.98 -14.95 -11.10
N ARG A 161 -9.72 -14.13 -10.36
CA ARG A 161 -10.56 -14.59 -9.26
C ARG A 161 -11.59 -15.58 -9.76
N LYS A 162 -12.32 -15.24 -10.82
CA LYS A 162 -13.30 -16.12 -11.45
C LYS A 162 -12.67 -17.45 -11.92
N LYS A 163 -11.49 -17.39 -12.53
CA LYS A 163 -10.76 -18.59 -12.96
C LYS A 163 -10.37 -19.49 -11.78
N THR A 164 -9.89 -18.91 -10.69
CA THR A 164 -9.52 -19.67 -9.47
C THR A 164 -10.76 -20.32 -8.85
N GLU A 165 -11.87 -19.58 -8.77
CA GLU A 165 -13.14 -20.11 -8.27
C GLU A 165 -13.68 -21.25 -9.14
N LEU A 166 -13.59 -21.11 -10.47
CA LEU A 166 -14.01 -22.15 -11.40
C LEU A 166 -13.13 -23.40 -11.29
N ASN A 167 -11.82 -23.25 -11.17
CA ASN A 167 -10.92 -24.38 -10.98
C ASN A 167 -11.20 -25.13 -9.67
N TYR A 168 -11.44 -24.39 -8.57
CA TYR A 168 -11.82 -25.00 -7.29
C TYR A 168 -13.14 -25.78 -7.40
N ARG A 169 -14.13 -25.20 -8.08
CA ARG A 169 -15.41 -25.87 -8.32
C ARG A 169 -15.28 -27.13 -9.19
N GLU A 170 -14.42 -27.07 -10.20
CA GLU A 170 -14.12 -28.22 -11.04
C GLU A 170 -13.48 -29.37 -10.24
N GLU A 171 -12.54 -29.06 -9.35
CA GLU A 171 -11.93 -30.06 -8.47
C GLU A 171 -12.94 -30.69 -7.51
N GLN A 172 -13.82 -29.89 -6.91
CA GLN A 172 -14.90 -30.38 -6.05
C GLN A 172 -15.84 -31.34 -6.81
N ILE A 173 -16.28 -30.96 -8.00
CA ILE A 173 -17.13 -31.81 -8.85
C ILE A 173 -16.43 -33.13 -9.20
N LYS A 174 -15.13 -33.10 -9.49
CA LYS A 174 -14.35 -34.32 -9.76
C LYS A 174 -14.28 -35.26 -8.54
N GLU A 175 -14.14 -34.70 -7.35
CA GLU A 175 -14.12 -35.47 -6.10
C GLU A 175 -15.49 -36.08 -5.78
N ASP A 176 -16.55 -35.27 -5.89
CA ASP A 176 -17.93 -35.74 -5.71
C ASP A 176 -18.27 -36.87 -6.69
N TRP A 177 -17.83 -36.71 -7.97
CA TRP A 177 -18.03 -37.74 -8.99
C TRP A 177 -17.32 -39.05 -8.65
N LYS A 178 -16.07 -38.98 -8.16
CA LYS A 178 -15.32 -40.16 -7.71
C LYS A 178 -16.05 -40.86 -6.56
N THR A 179 -16.58 -40.11 -5.61
CA THR A 179 -17.31 -40.64 -4.46
C THR A 179 -18.59 -41.35 -4.90
N ILE A 180 -19.35 -40.74 -5.80
CA ILE A 180 -20.58 -41.36 -6.37
C ILE A 180 -20.22 -42.65 -7.14
N PHE A 181 -19.14 -42.61 -7.93
CA PHE A 181 -18.72 -43.82 -8.67
C PHE A 181 -18.35 -44.99 -7.77
N ILE A 182 -17.65 -44.69 -6.66
CA ILE A 182 -17.30 -45.72 -5.65
C ILE A 182 -18.56 -46.29 -4.99
N LEU A 183 -19.56 -45.44 -4.66
CA LEU A 183 -20.82 -45.88 -4.05
C LEU A 183 -21.62 -46.79 -4.99
N ILE A 184 -21.67 -46.49 -6.28
CA ILE A 184 -22.37 -47.28 -7.29
C ILE A 184 -21.67 -48.63 -7.53
N SER A 185 -20.32 -48.64 -7.49
CA SER A 185 -19.52 -49.85 -7.74
C SER A 185 -19.59 -50.86 -6.59
N ASN A 186 -20.08 -50.46 -5.43
CA ASN A 186 -20.24 -51.33 -4.23
C ASN A 186 -21.67 -51.85 -4.03
N ILE A 187 -22.58 -51.62 -5.00
CA ILE A 187 -23.92 -52.19 -5.08
C ILE A 187 -23.92 -53.37 -6.06
#